data_c8b31dfc7f20075138350d10fb873eca
#
_entry.id   c8b31dfc7f20075138350d10fb873eca
#
_cell.length_a   1.000
_cell.length_b   1.000
_cell.length_c   1.000
_cell.angle_alpha   90.00
_cell.angle_beta   90.00
_cell.angle_gamma   90.00
#
_symmetry.space_group_name_H-M   'P 1'
#
loop_
_entity.id
_entity.type
_entity.pdbx_description
1 polymer ?
#
loop_
_entity_poly.entity_id
_entity_poly.type
_entity_poly.pdbx_seq_one_letter_code
_entity_poly.pdbx_strand_id
1 'polypeptide(L)'
;GAGLSGTKPTPLLAARLDKGVELWEGGGRKAVIIASGGRGSDEQVSEAEAMKRYLVEERGVPSDAVMLEDRSANTMENLRNSKAIMDARSGAGAYRAAVVTSDYHVFRTAEYAHKIGLAADGVGSKTARYYWPTAFIREYVAVSNAHRWPFAVIFVLWLIPVALWFASFVL
;
A
#
# COMPACT_ATOMS: atom_id res chain seq x y z
N GLY A 1 2.72 4.48 -3.31
CA GLY A 1 2.87 4.64 -4.75
C GLY A 1 2.75 3.37 -5.55
N ALA A 2 2.78 3.49 -6.84
CA ALA A 2 2.76 2.37 -7.79
C ALA A 2 3.53 2.72 -9.09
N GLY A 3 4.51 3.60 -8.97
CA GLY A 3 5.40 4.03 -10.03
C GLY A 3 4.86 5.13 -10.93
N LEU A 4 5.77 5.78 -11.61
CA LEU A 4 5.50 6.84 -12.56
C LEU A 4 5.82 6.39 -14.01
N SER A 5 5.17 7.01 -14.96
CA SER A 5 5.54 6.99 -16.39
C SER A 5 6.00 8.39 -16.77
N GLY A 6 7.32 8.60 -16.74
CA GLY A 6 7.90 9.95 -16.77
C GLY A 6 7.53 10.74 -15.51
N THR A 7 6.75 11.81 -15.67
CA THR A 7 6.27 12.64 -14.55
C THR A 7 4.79 12.41 -14.21
N LYS A 8 4.13 11.43 -14.84
CA LYS A 8 2.70 11.14 -14.65
C LYS A 8 2.49 9.82 -13.91
N PRO A 9 1.40 9.69 -13.13
CA PRO A 9 1.01 8.43 -12.55
C PRO A 9 0.82 7.33 -13.60
N THR A 10 1.31 6.12 -13.31
CA THR A 10 0.97 4.94 -14.12
C THR A 10 -0.54 4.69 -14.09
N PRO A 11 -1.13 3.95 -15.05
CA PRO A 11 -2.55 3.59 -15.01
C PRO A 11 -2.98 2.92 -13.71
N LEU A 12 -2.09 2.14 -13.09
CA LEU A 12 -2.33 1.51 -11.80
C LEU A 12 -2.41 2.54 -10.67
N LEU A 13 -1.52 3.52 -10.66
CA LEU A 13 -1.54 4.60 -9.67
C LEU A 13 -2.74 5.53 -9.90
N ALA A 14 -3.06 5.87 -11.14
CA ALA A 14 -4.22 6.67 -11.49
C ALA A 14 -5.53 6.03 -10.99
N ALA A 15 -5.71 4.71 -11.15
CA ALA A 15 -6.88 4.00 -10.63
C ALA A 15 -7.02 4.10 -9.10
N ARG A 16 -5.91 4.14 -8.36
CA ARG A 16 -5.93 4.40 -6.90
C ARG A 16 -6.37 5.82 -6.60
N LEU A 17 -5.86 6.79 -7.33
CA LEU A 17 -6.21 8.20 -7.16
C LEU A 17 -7.69 8.43 -7.46
N ASP A 18 -8.19 7.86 -8.54
CA ASP A 18 -9.62 7.92 -8.91
C ASP A 18 -10.50 7.35 -7.80
N LYS A 19 -10.12 6.20 -7.22
CA LYS A 19 -10.82 5.63 -6.07
C LYS A 19 -10.74 6.53 -4.83
N GLY A 20 -9.62 7.20 -4.63
CA GLY A 20 -9.46 8.20 -3.57
C GLY A 20 -10.40 9.41 -3.76
N VAL A 21 -10.52 9.91 -4.99
CA VAL A 21 -11.46 11.00 -5.34
C VAL A 21 -12.91 10.58 -5.13
N GLU A 22 -13.29 9.37 -5.57
CA GLU A 22 -14.64 8.82 -5.35
C GLU A 22 -15.02 8.83 -3.85
N LEU A 23 -14.11 8.37 -2.98
CA LEU A 23 -14.32 8.37 -1.54
C LEU A 23 -14.39 9.79 -0.95
N TRP A 24 -13.53 10.68 -1.42
CA TRP A 24 -13.50 12.07 -0.97
C TRP A 24 -14.79 12.81 -1.35
N GLU A 25 -15.30 12.59 -2.56
CA GLU A 25 -16.57 13.14 -3.01
C GLU A 25 -17.75 12.53 -2.24
N GLY A 26 -17.78 11.22 -2.07
CA GLY A 26 -18.79 10.52 -1.29
C GLY A 26 -18.83 10.95 0.19
N GLY A 27 -17.68 11.37 0.73
CA GLY A 27 -17.55 11.96 2.06
C GLY A 27 -17.91 13.45 2.14
N GLY A 28 -18.46 14.02 1.08
CA GLY A 28 -18.87 15.44 1.02
C GLY A 28 -17.69 16.41 0.89
N ARG A 29 -16.55 15.96 0.38
CA ARG A 29 -15.34 16.77 0.11
C ARG A 29 -14.73 17.46 1.35
N LYS A 30 -14.98 16.92 2.54
CA LYS A 30 -14.52 17.49 3.82
C LYS A 30 -13.18 16.94 4.29
N ALA A 31 -12.81 15.75 3.83
CA ALA A 31 -11.55 15.11 4.19
C ALA A 31 -10.37 15.78 3.48
N VAL A 32 -9.17 15.60 4.06
CA VAL A 32 -7.90 15.92 3.39
C VAL A 32 -7.37 14.65 2.74
N ILE A 33 -6.87 14.78 1.52
CA ILE A 33 -6.19 13.70 0.82
C ILE A 33 -4.68 13.84 1.09
N ILE A 34 -4.04 12.78 1.57
CA ILE A 34 -2.58 12.71 1.69
C ILE A 34 -2.05 11.88 0.52
N ALA A 35 -1.39 12.52 -0.41
CA ALA A 35 -0.65 11.87 -1.48
C ALA A 35 0.71 11.43 -0.93
N SER A 36 0.91 10.11 -0.80
CA SER A 36 2.10 9.55 -0.14
C SER A 36 2.90 8.65 -1.09
N GLY A 37 4.14 9.01 -1.30
CA GLY A 37 5.10 8.28 -2.11
C GLY A 37 6.34 9.13 -2.39
N GLY A 38 7.50 8.63 -2.03
CA GLY A 38 8.77 9.31 -2.22
C GLY A 38 9.21 9.36 -3.68
N ARG A 39 10.47 9.64 -3.89
CA ARG A 39 11.10 9.73 -5.20
C ARG A 39 11.98 8.50 -5.44
N GLY A 40 11.69 7.73 -6.48
CA GLY A 40 12.56 6.66 -6.95
C GLY A 40 13.88 7.21 -7.52
N SER A 41 14.90 6.36 -7.59
CA SER A 41 16.24 6.75 -8.05
C SER A 41 16.28 7.21 -9.51
N ASP A 42 15.33 6.76 -10.32
CA ASP A 42 15.16 7.04 -11.75
C ASP A 42 14.00 8.03 -12.04
N GLU A 43 13.34 8.53 -11.00
CA GLU A 43 12.22 9.45 -11.14
C GLU A 43 12.67 10.92 -11.08
N GLN A 44 12.06 11.78 -11.89
CA GLN A 44 12.33 13.22 -11.92
C GLN A 44 11.62 13.98 -10.80
N VAL A 45 10.45 13.48 -10.40
CA VAL A 45 9.61 14.04 -9.33
C VAL A 45 9.22 12.93 -8.35
N SER A 46 8.78 13.27 -7.14
CA SER A 46 8.23 12.28 -6.22
C SER A 46 6.88 11.76 -6.73
N GLU A 47 6.54 10.51 -6.38
CA GLU A 47 5.20 9.99 -6.66
C GLU A 47 4.12 10.89 -6.03
N ALA A 48 4.34 11.40 -4.82
CA ALA A 48 3.42 12.30 -4.14
C ALA A 48 3.15 13.57 -4.95
N GLU A 49 4.20 14.17 -5.54
CA GLU A 49 4.04 15.36 -6.38
C GLU A 49 3.26 15.06 -7.67
N ALA A 50 3.60 13.96 -8.35
CA ALA A 50 2.87 13.54 -9.54
C ALA A 50 1.40 13.23 -9.23
N MET A 51 1.13 12.59 -8.09
CA MET A 51 -0.24 12.34 -7.60
C MET A 51 -1.00 13.63 -7.34
N LYS A 52 -0.37 14.61 -6.68
CA LYS A 52 -1.01 15.91 -6.42
C LYS A 52 -1.36 16.63 -7.71
N ARG A 53 -0.45 16.67 -8.68
CA ARG A 53 -0.73 17.27 -10.00
C ARG A 53 -1.93 16.61 -10.66
N TYR A 54 -1.98 15.28 -10.68
CA TYR A 54 -3.10 14.53 -11.22
C TYR A 54 -4.42 14.85 -10.52
N LEU A 55 -4.44 14.86 -9.18
CA LEU A 55 -5.63 15.16 -8.40
C LEU A 55 -6.15 16.58 -8.67
N VAL A 56 -5.24 17.56 -8.75
CA VAL A 56 -5.61 18.97 -8.92
C VAL A 56 -5.96 19.28 -10.38
N GLU A 57 -5.10 18.91 -11.32
CA GLU A 57 -5.21 19.33 -12.72
C GLU A 57 -6.19 18.46 -13.52
N GLU A 58 -6.24 17.15 -13.25
CA GLU A 58 -7.07 16.22 -14.02
C GLU A 58 -8.37 15.83 -13.31
N ARG A 59 -8.43 15.93 -11.98
CA ARG A 59 -9.62 15.56 -11.18
C ARG A 59 -10.29 16.75 -10.50
N GLY A 60 -9.74 17.95 -10.60
CA GLY A 60 -10.33 19.16 -10.05
C GLY A 60 -10.42 19.20 -8.52
N VAL A 61 -9.57 18.42 -7.82
CA VAL A 61 -9.48 18.48 -6.37
C VAL A 61 -8.80 19.79 -5.96
N PRO A 62 -9.35 20.58 -5.02
CA PRO A 62 -8.70 21.79 -4.55
C PRO A 62 -7.29 21.51 -4.00
N SER A 63 -6.31 22.34 -4.36
CA SER A 63 -4.91 22.10 -3.98
C SER A 63 -4.66 22.13 -2.47
N ASP A 64 -5.47 22.87 -1.73
CA ASP A 64 -5.46 22.94 -0.26
C ASP A 64 -6.06 21.70 0.41
N ALA A 65 -6.84 20.93 -0.31
CA ALA A 65 -7.35 19.62 0.13
C ALA A 65 -6.32 18.49 -0.04
N VAL A 66 -5.17 18.73 -0.72
CA VAL A 66 -4.15 17.71 -0.99
C VAL A 66 -2.84 18.06 -0.28
N MET A 67 -2.46 17.22 0.69
CA MET A 67 -1.16 17.26 1.37
C MET A 67 -0.19 16.26 0.75
N LEU A 68 1.11 16.55 0.80
CA LEU A 68 2.17 15.69 0.28
C LEU A 68 2.90 14.98 1.42
N GLU A 69 3.18 13.71 1.20
CA GLU A 69 4.18 12.95 1.91
C GLU A 69 5.16 12.36 0.86
N ASP A 70 6.32 12.94 0.70
CA ASP A 70 7.27 12.69 -0.38
C ASP A 70 8.62 12.10 0.07
N ARG A 71 8.71 11.66 1.35
CA ARG A 71 9.97 11.20 1.96
C ARG A 71 10.10 9.68 2.08
N SER A 72 9.02 8.98 1.91
CA SER A 72 8.96 7.53 2.11
C SER A 72 9.60 6.75 0.96
N ALA A 73 10.31 5.69 1.29
CA ALA A 73 10.90 4.76 0.34
C ALA A 73 10.15 3.41 0.25
N ASN A 74 9.19 3.16 1.14
CA ASN A 74 8.43 1.91 1.21
C ASN A 74 7.06 2.09 1.85
N THR A 75 6.21 1.06 1.75
CA THR A 75 4.82 1.11 2.26
C THR A 75 4.71 1.40 3.75
N MET A 76 5.64 0.86 4.56
CA MET A 76 5.62 1.10 6.01
C MET A 76 5.91 2.57 6.32
N GLU A 77 6.87 3.16 5.61
CA GLU A 77 7.20 4.57 5.74
C GLU A 77 6.08 5.47 5.23
N ASN A 78 5.45 5.13 4.09
CA ASN A 78 4.26 5.84 3.60
C ASN A 78 3.21 5.99 4.70
N LEU A 79 2.86 4.89 5.36
CA LEU A 79 1.85 4.90 6.41
C LEU A 79 2.31 5.64 7.67
N ARG A 80 3.58 5.44 8.09
CA ARG A 80 4.13 6.10 9.29
C ARG A 80 4.21 7.62 9.12
N ASN A 81 4.72 8.07 7.98
CA ASN A 81 4.86 9.50 7.69
C ASN A 81 3.50 10.16 7.49
N SER A 82 2.57 9.49 6.78
CA SER A 82 1.18 9.97 6.65
C SER A 82 0.48 10.06 8.01
N LYS A 83 0.69 9.06 8.89
CA LYS A 83 0.18 9.11 10.27
C LYS A 83 0.72 10.32 11.04
N ALA A 84 2.02 10.61 10.93
CA ALA A 84 2.62 11.78 11.58
C ALA A 84 2.00 13.10 11.09
N ILE A 85 1.68 13.22 9.79
CA ILE A 85 0.98 14.37 9.23
C ILE A 85 -0.43 14.48 9.81
N MET A 86 -1.17 13.38 9.90
CA MET A 86 -2.52 13.36 10.48
C MET A 86 -2.51 13.70 11.97
N ASP A 87 -1.57 13.13 12.73
CA ASP A 87 -1.40 13.39 14.16
C ASP A 87 -1.08 14.86 14.43
N ALA A 88 -0.20 15.45 13.63
CA ALA A 88 0.17 16.89 13.76
C ALA A 88 -1.00 17.82 13.43
N ARG A 89 -1.88 17.42 12.50
CA ARG A 89 -3.00 18.26 12.07
C ARG A 89 -4.21 18.18 13.01
N SER A 90 -4.54 16.99 13.50
CA SER A 90 -5.81 16.73 14.18
C SER A 90 -5.64 16.26 15.62
N GLY A 91 -4.42 16.04 16.09
CA GLY A 91 -4.11 15.34 17.34
C GLY A 91 -4.08 13.81 17.14
N ALA A 92 -3.24 13.14 17.93
CA ALA A 92 -3.01 11.71 17.81
C ALA A 92 -4.31 10.91 18.01
N GLY A 93 -4.70 10.16 16.99
CA GLY A 93 -5.90 9.32 17.03
C GLY A 93 -7.25 10.05 16.96
N ALA A 94 -7.26 11.40 16.83
CA ALA A 94 -8.48 12.19 16.78
C ALA A 94 -9.07 12.31 15.35
N TYR A 95 -8.84 11.31 14.49
CA TYR A 95 -9.30 11.29 13.11
C TYR A 95 -9.73 9.89 12.69
N ARG A 96 -10.51 9.81 11.63
CA ARG A 96 -10.77 8.58 10.88
C ARG A 96 -10.01 8.65 9.56
N ALA A 97 -9.35 7.57 9.19
CA ALA A 97 -8.58 7.49 7.97
C ALA A 97 -9.05 6.34 7.08
N ALA A 98 -8.92 6.52 5.77
CA ALA A 98 -9.01 5.44 4.79
C ALA A 98 -7.69 5.39 4.01
N VAL A 99 -7.14 4.19 3.84
CA VAL A 99 -5.94 3.98 3.02
C VAL A 99 -6.36 3.34 1.71
N VAL A 100 -6.21 4.11 0.64
CA VAL A 100 -6.55 3.65 -0.72
C VAL A 100 -5.32 3.03 -1.38
N THR A 101 -5.46 1.79 -1.81
CA THR A 101 -4.39 1.05 -2.50
C THR A 101 -5.00 0.08 -3.52
N SER A 102 -4.19 -0.70 -4.24
CA SER A 102 -4.72 -1.73 -5.14
C SER A 102 -5.30 -2.91 -4.35
N ASP A 103 -6.33 -3.57 -4.90
CA ASP A 103 -7.03 -4.69 -4.25
C ASP A 103 -6.08 -5.75 -3.67
N TYR A 104 -5.08 -6.18 -4.44
CA TYR A 104 -4.11 -7.20 -4.02
C TYR A 104 -3.20 -6.73 -2.87
N HIS A 105 -3.09 -5.43 -2.63
CA HIS A 105 -2.18 -4.84 -1.65
C HIS A 105 -2.87 -4.44 -0.33
N VAL A 106 -4.20 -4.48 -0.27
CA VAL A 106 -5.00 -4.05 0.89
C VAL A 106 -4.59 -4.79 2.16
N PHE A 107 -4.44 -6.11 2.08
CA PHE A 107 -4.09 -6.94 3.24
C PHE A 107 -2.78 -6.51 3.90
N ARG A 108 -1.70 -6.41 3.12
CA ARG A 108 -0.38 -5.99 3.64
C ARG A 108 -0.41 -4.56 4.17
N THR A 109 -1.16 -3.68 3.52
CA THR A 109 -1.32 -2.29 3.97
C THR A 109 -2.06 -2.23 5.31
N ALA A 110 -3.12 -3.02 5.50
CA ALA A 110 -3.85 -3.12 6.76
C ALA A 110 -2.97 -3.68 7.89
N GLU A 111 -2.18 -4.72 7.62
CA GLU A 111 -1.21 -5.26 8.57
C GLU A 111 -0.20 -4.20 9.04
N TYR A 112 0.33 -3.41 8.10
CA TYR A 112 1.28 -2.35 8.43
C TYR A 112 0.61 -1.20 9.20
N ALA A 113 -0.62 -0.81 8.84
CA ALA A 113 -1.39 0.17 9.58
C ALA A 113 -1.61 -0.28 11.03
N HIS A 114 -1.99 -1.54 11.22
CA HIS A 114 -2.14 -2.13 12.56
C HIS A 114 -0.83 -2.09 13.36
N LYS A 115 0.30 -2.48 12.77
CA LYS A 115 1.63 -2.48 13.42
C LYS A 115 2.07 -1.10 13.94
N ILE A 116 1.65 -0.03 13.27
CA ILE A 116 1.98 1.35 13.69
C ILE A 116 0.87 2.03 14.51
N GLY A 117 -0.18 1.31 14.85
CA GLY A 117 -1.32 1.85 15.60
C GLY A 117 -2.10 2.90 14.80
N LEU A 118 -2.20 2.77 13.48
CA LEU A 118 -3.04 3.60 12.64
C LEU A 118 -4.40 2.93 12.46
N ALA A 119 -5.44 3.54 13.08
CA ALA A 119 -6.82 3.13 12.85
C ALA A 119 -7.29 3.66 11.48
N ALA A 120 -7.26 2.80 10.47
CA ALA A 120 -7.66 3.16 9.11
C ALA A 120 -8.38 2.01 8.41
N ASP A 121 -9.37 2.35 7.62
CA ASP A 121 -10.06 1.43 6.74
C ASP A 121 -9.25 1.23 5.44
N GLY A 122 -8.97 -0.02 5.08
CA GLY A 122 -8.30 -0.35 3.81
C GLY A 122 -9.30 -0.37 2.66
N VAL A 123 -9.04 0.40 1.60
CA VAL A 123 -9.90 0.46 0.43
C VAL A 123 -9.11 0.07 -0.81
N GLY A 124 -9.58 -0.95 -1.52
CA GLY A 124 -9.00 -1.44 -2.76
C GLY A 124 -9.47 -0.65 -3.99
N SER A 125 -8.55 -0.35 -4.89
CA SER A 125 -8.86 0.08 -6.25
C SER A 125 -8.74 -1.10 -7.21
N LYS A 126 -9.62 -1.14 -8.22
CA LYS A 126 -9.62 -2.19 -9.25
C LYS A 126 -8.28 -2.25 -9.97
N THR A 127 -7.73 -3.46 -10.04
CA THR A 127 -6.49 -3.74 -10.76
C THR A 127 -6.82 -4.50 -12.05
N ALA A 128 -6.21 -4.11 -13.16
CA ALA A 128 -6.38 -4.81 -14.42
C ALA A 128 -5.94 -6.28 -14.30
N ARG A 129 -6.70 -7.20 -14.89
CA ARG A 129 -6.53 -8.66 -14.70
C ARG A 129 -5.13 -9.17 -15.04
N TYR A 130 -4.45 -8.55 -15.98
CA TYR A 130 -3.09 -8.96 -16.39
C TYR A 130 -2.03 -8.69 -15.31
N TYR A 131 -2.28 -7.80 -14.34
CA TYR A 131 -1.38 -7.57 -13.20
C TYR A 131 -1.52 -8.62 -12.09
N TRP A 132 -2.65 -9.33 -12.02
CA TRP A 132 -2.98 -10.22 -10.91
C TRP A 132 -1.93 -11.31 -10.65
N PRO A 133 -1.44 -12.08 -11.66
CA PRO A 133 -0.49 -13.17 -11.39
C PRO A 133 0.80 -12.66 -10.74
N THR A 134 1.40 -11.61 -11.30
CA THR A 134 2.65 -11.05 -10.81
C THR A 134 2.47 -10.36 -9.45
N ALA A 135 1.36 -9.64 -9.29
CA ALA A 135 1.03 -8.97 -8.04
C ALA A 135 0.79 -9.97 -6.92
N PHE A 136 0.04 -11.04 -7.18
CA PHE A 136 -0.26 -12.08 -6.20
C PHE A 136 1.02 -12.80 -5.73
N ILE A 137 1.91 -13.19 -6.65
CA ILE A 137 3.19 -13.81 -6.31
C ILE A 137 4.04 -12.86 -5.43
N ARG A 138 4.12 -11.59 -5.79
CA ARG A 138 4.87 -10.60 -5.02
C ARG A 138 4.32 -10.42 -3.61
N GLU A 139 3.00 -10.31 -3.46
CA GLU A 139 2.36 -10.19 -2.14
C GLU A 139 2.51 -11.48 -1.32
N TYR A 140 2.36 -12.64 -1.96
CA TYR A 140 2.60 -13.93 -1.31
C TYR A 140 4.03 -14.04 -0.75
N VAL A 141 5.04 -13.70 -1.56
CA VAL A 141 6.44 -13.69 -1.13
C VAL A 141 6.67 -12.69 0.01
N ALA A 142 6.08 -11.49 -0.06
CA ALA A 142 6.22 -10.48 0.97
C ALA A 142 5.61 -10.93 2.31
N VAL A 143 4.40 -11.50 2.28
CA VAL A 143 3.72 -12.03 3.47
C VAL A 143 4.46 -13.25 4.02
N SER A 144 4.89 -14.17 3.15
CA SER A 144 5.66 -15.36 3.56
C SER A 144 6.99 -14.98 4.23
N ASN A 145 7.66 -13.95 3.72
CA ASN A 145 8.91 -13.45 4.31
C ASN A 145 8.68 -12.77 5.67
N ALA A 146 7.56 -12.07 5.83
CA ALA A 146 7.17 -11.46 7.10
C ALA A 146 6.81 -12.53 8.16
N HIS A 147 6.23 -13.64 7.73
CA HIS A 147 5.72 -14.74 8.58
C HIS A 147 6.47 -16.06 8.36
N ARG A 148 7.78 -16.01 8.09
CA ARG A 148 8.59 -17.20 7.74
C ARG A 148 8.56 -18.34 8.77
N TRP A 149 8.35 -18.05 10.05
CA TRP A 149 8.31 -19.09 11.09
C TRP A 149 7.19 -20.12 10.93
N PRO A 150 5.92 -19.76 10.71
CA PRO A 150 4.87 -20.73 10.40
C PRO A 150 5.20 -21.59 9.19
N PHE A 151 5.74 -21.02 8.12
CA PHE A 151 6.13 -21.78 6.93
C PHE A 151 7.30 -22.72 7.18
N ALA A 152 8.29 -22.30 7.98
CA ALA A 152 9.41 -23.15 8.39
C ALA A 152 8.91 -24.34 9.23
N VAL A 153 7.99 -24.12 10.15
CA VAL A 153 7.36 -25.19 10.95
C VAL A 153 6.62 -26.19 10.05
N ILE A 154 5.78 -25.71 9.14
CA ILE A 154 5.05 -26.56 8.18
C ILE A 154 6.02 -27.37 7.34
N PHE A 155 7.09 -26.75 6.84
CA PHE A 155 8.11 -27.43 6.04
C PHE A 155 8.82 -28.52 6.83
N VAL A 156 9.21 -28.25 8.08
CA VAL A 156 9.83 -29.28 8.96
C VAL A 156 8.85 -30.43 9.22
N LEU A 157 7.59 -30.13 9.54
CA LEU A 157 6.57 -31.17 9.75
C LEU A 157 6.34 -32.02 8.49
N TRP A 158 6.45 -31.42 7.31
CA TRP A 158 6.35 -32.14 6.04
C TRP A 158 7.56 -33.04 5.76
N LEU A 159 8.76 -32.64 6.20
CA LEU A 159 9.98 -33.44 6.03
C LEU A 159 10.01 -34.69 6.92
N ILE A 160 9.34 -34.68 8.07
CA ILE A 160 9.33 -35.83 8.99
C ILE A 160 8.82 -37.10 8.32
N PRO A 161 7.61 -37.14 7.72
CA PRO A 161 7.12 -38.35 7.05
C PRO A 161 7.98 -38.76 5.86
N VAL A 162 8.57 -37.81 5.13
CA VAL A 162 9.50 -38.09 4.03
C VAL A 162 10.76 -38.77 4.53
N ALA A 163 11.34 -38.25 5.61
CA ALA A 163 12.52 -38.87 6.23
C ALA A 163 12.23 -40.29 6.78
N LEU A 164 11.10 -40.45 7.44
CA LEU A 164 10.65 -41.78 7.93
C LEU A 164 10.42 -42.76 6.80
N TRP A 165 9.85 -42.30 5.68
CA TRP A 165 9.65 -43.13 4.49
C TRP A 165 10.99 -43.57 3.90
N PHE A 166 11.98 -42.68 3.76
CA PHE A 166 13.33 -43.05 3.31
C PHE A 166 14.01 -44.01 4.28
N ALA A 167 13.90 -43.77 5.61
CA ALA A 167 14.49 -44.67 6.61
C ALA A 167 13.93 -46.08 6.54
N SER A 168 12.67 -46.28 6.15
CA SER A 168 12.04 -47.59 5.99
C SER A 168 12.58 -48.42 4.81
N PHE A 169 13.34 -47.80 3.90
CA PHE A 169 14.02 -48.50 2.79
C PHE A 169 15.47 -48.92 3.11
N VAL A 170 16.05 -48.36 4.18
CA VAL A 170 17.45 -48.56 4.56
C VAL A 170 17.59 -49.57 5.71
N LEU A 171 16.50 -49.78 6.45
CA LEU A 171 16.38 -50.78 7.53
C LEU A 171 15.64 -52.02 7.02
#